data_cddc5ea6a70abd475b64ea6f1d7e299a
#
_entry.id   cddc5ea6a70abd475b64ea6f1d7e299a
#
_cell.length_a   1.000
_cell.length_b   1.000
_cell.length_c   1.000
_cell.angle_alpha   90.00
_cell.angle_beta   90.00
_cell.angle_gamma   90.00
#
_symmetry.space_group_name_H-M   'P 1'
#
loop_
_entity.id
_entity.type
_entity.pdbx_description
1 polymer ?
#
loop_
_entity_poly.entity_id
_entity_poly.type
_entity_poly.pdbx_seq_one_letter_code
_entity_poly.pdbx_strand_id
1 'polypeptide(L)'
;MKPKVAVEDRLDLQDLIARYAWALDTGDVEGYVDCFFEDAWIEHDPPGLCRGHDEIRKLTEFLWYEHPKSYLGRQHRMSQVLMTPEAEGVRIKAFWSILQHDVFTDQNFVYGLGLWDALAAKGDDGEWRLKSLVVDIWRGANVPWVGDQRAWSKRQQPIQA
;
A
#
# COMPACT_ATOMS: atom_id res chain seq x y z
N MET A 1 14.29 -15.36 -21.18
CA MET A 1 14.14 -15.25 -19.72
C MET A 1 13.41 -13.94 -19.43
N LYS A 2 12.43 -13.90 -18.53
CA LYS A 2 11.81 -12.63 -18.14
C LYS A 2 12.86 -11.77 -17.40
N PRO A 3 12.92 -10.44 -17.65
CA PRO A 3 13.83 -9.57 -16.92
C PRO A 3 13.54 -9.67 -15.41
N LYS A 4 14.60 -9.61 -14.60
CA LYS A 4 14.53 -9.70 -13.15
C LYS A 4 15.10 -8.44 -12.54
N VAL A 5 14.55 -8.00 -11.44
CA VAL A 5 15.13 -6.95 -10.59
C VAL A 5 16.41 -7.48 -9.95
N ALA A 6 17.47 -6.71 -9.93
CA ALA A 6 18.74 -7.09 -9.28
C ALA A 6 18.52 -7.35 -7.78
N VAL A 7 19.39 -8.13 -7.16
CA VAL A 7 19.19 -8.54 -5.75
C VAL A 7 19.31 -7.33 -4.83
N GLU A 8 20.29 -6.46 -5.07
CA GLU A 8 20.51 -5.23 -4.32
C GLU A 8 19.26 -4.32 -4.39
N ASP A 9 18.77 -4.07 -5.61
CA ASP A 9 17.57 -3.26 -5.81
C ASP A 9 16.34 -3.87 -5.13
N ARG A 10 16.25 -5.21 -5.08
CA ARG A 10 15.15 -5.87 -4.36
C ARG A 10 15.23 -5.64 -2.84
N LEU A 11 16.42 -5.63 -2.27
CA LEU A 11 16.62 -5.34 -0.85
C LEU A 11 16.27 -3.87 -0.55
N ASP A 12 16.77 -2.94 -1.35
CA ASP A 12 16.47 -1.52 -1.22
C ASP A 12 14.95 -1.25 -1.34
N LEU A 13 14.28 -1.93 -2.28
CA LEU A 13 12.83 -1.82 -2.45
C LEU A 13 12.04 -2.46 -1.29
N GLN A 14 12.56 -3.52 -0.67
CA GLN A 14 11.96 -4.06 0.56
C GLN A 14 12.12 -3.09 1.73
N ASP A 15 13.26 -2.44 1.84
CA ASP A 15 13.50 -1.40 2.84
C ASP A 15 12.61 -0.17 2.61
N LEU A 16 12.38 0.24 1.36
CA LEU A 16 11.43 1.29 1.01
C LEU A 16 10.01 0.95 1.49
N ILE A 17 9.54 -0.28 1.21
CA ILE A 17 8.22 -0.76 1.65
C ILE A 17 8.14 -0.78 3.19
N ALA A 18 9.21 -1.19 3.87
CA ALA A 18 9.26 -1.22 5.32
C ALA A 18 9.22 0.20 5.90
N ARG A 19 10.00 1.15 5.36
CA ARG A 19 9.99 2.57 5.77
C ARG A 19 8.61 3.20 5.58
N TYR A 20 7.99 2.96 4.42
CA TYR A 20 6.63 3.40 4.12
C TYR A 20 5.62 2.94 5.20
N ALA A 21 5.58 1.62 5.47
CA ALA A 21 4.65 1.06 6.43
C ALA A 21 4.95 1.54 7.86
N TRP A 22 6.23 1.57 8.24
CA TRP A 22 6.65 2.02 9.58
C TRP A 22 6.31 3.49 9.82
N ALA A 23 6.62 4.38 8.88
CA ALA A 23 6.31 5.80 9.00
C ALA A 23 4.80 6.03 9.13
N LEU A 24 4.00 5.32 8.32
CA LEU A 24 2.54 5.36 8.39
C LEU A 24 2.02 4.85 9.74
N ASP A 25 2.56 3.76 10.29
CA ASP A 25 2.09 3.15 11.54
C ASP A 25 2.53 3.93 12.80
N THR A 26 3.59 4.71 12.71
CA THR A 26 4.13 5.49 13.84
C THR A 26 3.76 6.98 13.80
N GLY A 27 3.10 7.45 12.73
CA GLY A 27 2.75 8.87 12.55
C GLY A 27 3.91 9.75 12.15
N ASP A 28 4.96 9.17 11.59
CA ASP A 28 6.10 9.91 11.02
C ASP A 28 5.71 10.44 9.63
N VAL A 29 5.06 11.61 9.62
CA VAL A 29 4.56 12.25 8.40
C VAL A 29 5.68 12.53 7.41
N GLU A 30 6.78 13.09 7.86
CA GLU A 30 7.91 13.42 6.96
C GLU A 30 8.60 12.16 6.45
N GLY A 31 8.83 11.15 7.30
CA GLY A 31 9.37 9.86 6.86
C GLY A 31 8.46 9.14 5.86
N TYR A 32 7.15 9.34 5.96
CA TYR A 32 6.21 8.83 4.96
C TYR A 32 6.33 9.58 3.62
N VAL A 33 6.37 10.92 3.65
CA VAL A 33 6.52 11.78 2.46
C VAL A 33 7.84 11.50 1.75
N ASP A 34 8.92 11.28 2.49
CA ASP A 34 10.26 10.96 1.96
C ASP A 34 10.31 9.63 1.19
N CYS A 35 9.33 8.76 1.37
CA CYS A 35 9.19 7.55 0.55
C CYS A 35 8.76 7.84 -0.90
N PHE A 36 8.37 9.07 -1.23
CA PHE A 36 7.83 9.45 -2.53
C PHE A 36 8.75 10.46 -3.26
N PHE A 37 8.68 10.47 -4.59
CA PHE A 37 9.19 11.59 -5.37
C PHE A 37 8.35 12.85 -5.13
N GLU A 38 8.94 14.02 -5.32
CA GLU A 38 8.27 15.31 -5.11
C GLU A 38 6.99 15.46 -5.96
N ASP A 39 7.01 14.93 -7.19
CA ASP A 39 5.90 14.93 -8.14
C ASP A 39 5.05 13.64 -8.13
N ALA A 40 5.27 12.77 -7.16
CA ALA A 40 4.55 11.50 -7.04
C ALA A 40 3.05 11.71 -6.83
N TRP A 41 2.30 10.63 -7.05
CA TRP A 41 0.88 10.63 -6.71
C TRP A 41 0.48 9.34 -5.99
N ILE A 42 -0.52 9.47 -5.14
CA ILE A 42 -1.16 8.36 -4.44
C ILE A 42 -2.68 8.42 -4.66
N GLU A 43 -3.27 7.30 -4.99
CA GLU A 43 -4.73 7.11 -4.98
C GLU A 43 -5.10 6.25 -3.77
N HIS A 44 -5.90 6.85 -2.87
CA HIS A 44 -6.34 6.24 -1.62
C HIS A 44 -7.83 6.52 -1.40
N ASP A 45 -8.59 5.59 -0.91
CA ASP A 45 -10.01 5.77 -0.67
C ASP A 45 -10.36 5.71 0.83
N PRO A 46 -10.87 6.82 1.44
CA PRO A 46 -10.79 8.20 1.00
C PRO A 46 -9.38 8.78 1.19
N PRO A 47 -9.00 9.94 0.70
CA PRO A 47 -9.81 10.99 0.07
C PRO A 47 -9.81 10.94 -1.46
N GLY A 48 -9.16 9.97 -2.10
CA GLY A 48 -8.99 9.89 -3.55
C GLY A 48 -7.56 10.18 -3.98
N LEU A 49 -7.39 10.84 -5.11
CA LEU A 49 -6.08 11.11 -5.71
C LEU A 49 -5.41 12.31 -5.04
N CYS A 50 -4.21 12.10 -4.50
CA CYS A 50 -3.31 13.12 -3.94
C CYS A 50 -2.05 13.23 -4.82
N ARG A 51 -1.59 14.45 -5.11
CA ARG A 51 -0.43 14.73 -5.97
C ARG A 51 0.61 15.58 -5.26
N GLY A 52 1.87 15.16 -5.38
CA GLY A 52 3.01 15.85 -4.80
C GLY A 52 3.07 15.75 -3.27
N HIS A 53 4.20 16.13 -2.73
CA HIS A 53 4.48 16.02 -1.30
C HIS A 53 3.45 16.74 -0.43
N ASP A 54 2.95 17.92 -0.85
CA ASP A 54 2.01 18.69 -0.03
C ASP A 54 0.66 17.98 0.17
N GLU A 55 0.12 17.36 -0.88
CA GLU A 55 -1.15 16.63 -0.76
C GLU A 55 -0.94 15.27 -0.07
N ILE A 56 0.20 14.60 -0.31
CA ILE A 56 0.57 13.37 0.39
C ILE A 56 0.75 13.62 1.88
N ARG A 57 1.39 14.74 2.26
CA ARG A 57 1.52 15.17 3.67
C ARG A 57 0.15 15.36 4.31
N LYS A 58 -0.73 16.11 3.67
CA LYS A 58 -2.11 16.34 4.15
C LYS A 58 -2.90 15.05 4.30
N LEU A 59 -2.76 14.10 3.37
CA LEU A 59 -3.35 12.77 3.50
C LEU A 59 -2.88 12.07 4.78
N THR A 60 -1.58 12.06 5.04
CA THR A 60 -0.99 11.39 6.20
C THR A 60 -1.40 12.06 7.51
N GLU A 61 -1.40 13.41 7.55
CA GLU A 61 -1.89 14.19 8.68
C GLU A 61 -3.37 13.91 8.96
N PHE A 62 -4.21 13.87 7.90
CA PHE A 62 -5.63 13.52 8.02
C PHE A 62 -5.81 12.13 8.62
N LEU A 63 -5.08 11.13 8.12
CA LEU A 63 -5.19 9.76 8.63
C LEU A 63 -4.77 9.66 10.09
N TRP A 64 -3.71 10.33 10.51
CA TRP A 64 -3.15 10.24 11.85
C TRP A 64 -3.78 11.20 12.86
N TYR A 65 -3.85 12.47 12.54
CA TYR A 65 -4.20 13.51 13.52
C TYR A 65 -5.69 13.78 13.60
N GLU A 66 -6.42 13.60 12.51
CA GLU A 66 -7.88 13.73 12.53
C GLU A 66 -8.60 12.45 12.96
N HIS A 67 -7.94 11.30 12.84
CA HIS A 67 -8.49 10.00 13.22
C HIS A 67 -7.60 9.23 14.22
N PRO A 68 -7.06 9.85 15.27
CA PRO A 68 -6.05 9.23 16.13
C PRO A 68 -6.55 7.96 16.82
N LYS A 69 -7.86 7.90 17.16
CA LYS A 69 -8.45 6.73 17.83
C LYS A 69 -8.50 5.49 16.95
N SER A 70 -8.62 5.66 15.63
CA SER A 70 -8.67 4.55 14.69
C SER A 70 -7.30 4.17 14.16
N TYR A 71 -6.28 5.01 14.34
CA TYR A 71 -4.91 4.72 13.88
C TYR A 71 -4.00 4.18 14.98
N LEU A 72 -4.25 4.53 16.23
CA LEU A 72 -3.45 4.05 17.36
C LEU A 72 -3.50 2.51 17.47
N GLY A 73 -2.33 1.88 17.51
CA GLY A 73 -2.21 0.42 17.57
C GLY A 73 -2.37 -0.30 16.23
N ARG A 74 -2.30 0.44 15.11
CA ARG A 74 -2.39 -0.10 13.75
C ARG A 74 -1.04 -0.60 13.26
N GLN A 75 -1.07 -1.68 12.46
CA GLN A 75 0.10 -2.22 11.78
C GLN A 75 -0.27 -2.56 10.33
N HIS A 76 0.36 -1.89 9.38
CA HIS A 76 0.27 -2.26 7.96
C HIS A 76 1.23 -3.41 7.66
N ARG A 77 0.70 -4.47 7.06
CA ARG A 77 1.48 -5.62 6.63
C ARG A 77 1.43 -5.77 5.12
N MET A 78 2.59 -5.67 4.48
CA MET A 78 2.76 -5.97 3.07
C MET A 78 3.21 -7.42 2.89
N SER A 79 2.50 -8.17 2.05
CA SER A 79 2.76 -9.59 1.82
C SER A 79 2.66 -9.93 0.34
N GLN A 80 3.16 -11.12 -0.04
CA GLN A 80 3.18 -11.61 -1.42
C GLN A 80 3.70 -10.57 -2.42
N VAL A 81 4.81 -9.92 -2.07
CA VAL A 81 5.40 -8.83 -2.85
C VAL A 81 5.94 -9.35 -4.19
N LEU A 82 5.37 -8.85 -5.27
CA LEU A 82 5.83 -9.07 -6.65
C LEU A 82 6.54 -7.82 -7.15
N MET A 83 7.73 -7.98 -7.70
CA MET A 83 8.53 -6.91 -8.29
C MET A 83 8.81 -7.23 -9.75
N THR A 84 8.40 -6.34 -10.64
CA THR A 84 8.54 -6.50 -12.10
C THR A 84 9.26 -5.27 -12.66
N PRO A 85 10.40 -5.44 -13.37
CA PRO A 85 11.06 -4.33 -14.05
C PRO A 85 10.15 -3.73 -15.13
N GLU A 86 10.08 -2.42 -15.18
CA GLU A 86 9.41 -1.62 -16.21
C GLU A 86 10.38 -0.57 -16.78
N ALA A 87 10.00 0.11 -17.85
CA ALA A 87 10.87 1.10 -18.50
C ALA A 87 11.23 2.27 -17.57
N GLU A 88 10.33 2.63 -16.66
CA GLU A 88 10.50 3.78 -15.76
C GLU A 88 10.89 3.39 -14.34
N GLY A 89 11.18 2.12 -14.06
CA GLY A 89 11.55 1.64 -12.73
C GLY A 89 11.09 0.23 -12.45
N VAL A 90 10.53 0.01 -11.28
CA VAL A 90 10.04 -1.29 -10.83
C VAL A 90 8.58 -1.18 -10.39
N ARG A 91 7.70 -1.93 -11.04
CA ARG A 91 6.33 -2.12 -10.56
C ARG A 91 6.33 -3.08 -9.38
N ILE A 92 5.72 -2.66 -8.29
CA ILE A 92 5.58 -3.44 -7.08
C ILE A 92 4.10 -3.69 -6.81
N LYS A 93 3.72 -4.95 -6.71
CA LYS A 93 2.38 -5.35 -6.27
C LYS A 93 2.48 -6.16 -4.99
N ALA A 94 1.64 -5.84 -4.03
CA ALA A 94 1.58 -6.56 -2.77
C ALA A 94 0.14 -6.65 -2.28
N PHE A 95 -0.20 -7.72 -1.58
CA PHE A 95 -1.38 -7.67 -0.73
C PHE A 95 -1.02 -6.95 0.56
N TRP A 96 -1.91 -6.09 1.00
CA TRP A 96 -1.78 -5.48 2.31
C TRP A 96 -2.89 -5.93 3.24
N SER A 97 -2.58 -5.94 4.50
CA SER A 97 -3.54 -6.11 5.58
C SER A 97 -3.21 -5.17 6.73
N ILE A 98 -4.23 -4.72 7.42
CA ILE A 98 -4.09 -3.92 8.62
C ILE A 98 -4.50 -4.75 9.82
N LEU A 99 -3.56 -4.96 10.74
CA LEU A 99 -3.85 -5.43 12.08
C LEU A 99 -4.10 -4.23 12.97
N GLN A 100 -5.14 -4.31 13.78
CA GLN A 100 -5.53 -3.25 14.69
C GLN A 100 -5.61 -3.77 16.11
N HIS A 101 -4.94 -3.10 17.03
CA HIS A 101 -5.20 -3.21 18.45
C HIS A 101 -6.17 -2.12 18.89
N ASP A 102 -7.33 -2.50 19.38
CA ASP A 102 -8.29 -1.55 19.93
C ASP A 102 -7.95 -1.30 21.41
N VAL A 103 -7.42 -0.12 21.68
CA VAL A 103 -6.99 0.28 23.04
C VAL A 103 -8.15 0.46 24.02
N PHE A 104 -9.39 0.55 23.54
CA PHE A 104 -10.56 0.72 24.42
C PHE A 104 -11.16 -0.62 24.85
N THR A 105 -11.09 -1.62 23.96
CA THR A 105 -11.66 -2.95 24.22
C THR A 105 -10.60 -4.00 24.50
N ASP A 106 -9.31 -3.64 24.40
CA ASP A 106 -8.15 -4.54 24.53
C ASP A 106 -8.22 -5.75 23.59
N GLN A 107 -8.66 -5.51 22.35
CA GLN A 107 -8.84 -6.56 21.36
C GLN A 107 -7.98 -6.32 20.13
N ASN A 108 -7.54 -7.41 19.50
CA ASN A 108 -6.82 -7.40 18.24
C ASN A 108 -7.71 -7.97 17.14
N PHE A 109 -7.75 -7.30 15.99
CA PHE A 109 -8.53 -7.74 14.83
C PHE A 109 -7.88 -7.31 13.51
N VAL A 110 -8.36 -7.88 12.40
CA VAL A 110 -8.02 -7.42 11.06
C VAL A 110 -8.97 -6.29 10.69
N TYR A 111 -8.43 -5.09 10.52
CA TYR A 111 -9.21 -3.91 10.16
C TYR A 111 -9.54 -3.84 8.67
N GLY A 112 -8.61 -4.22 7.81
CA GLY A 112 -8.77 -4.14 6.36
C GLY A 112 -7.81 -5.02 5.58
N LEU A 113 -8.17 -5.25 4.33
CA LEU A 113 -7.40 -6.01 3.34
C LEU A 113 -7.45 -5.28 2.01
N GLY A 114 -6.43 -5.47 1.18
CA GLY A 114 -6.44 -4.88 -0.15
C GLY A 114 -5.23 -5.19 -1.00
N LEU A 115 -5.14 -4.45 -2.11
CA LEU A 115 -4.02 -4.47 -3.02
C LEU A 115 -3.24 -3.15 -2.95
N TRP A 116 -1.93 -3.25 -2.92
CA TRP A 116 -0.98 -2.17 -3.01
C TRP A 116 -0.27 -2.30 -4.36
N ASP A 117 -0.41 -1.32 -5.25
CA ASP A 117 0.17 -1.32 -6.59
C ASP A 117 0.96 -0.03 -6.77
N ALA A 118 2.28 -0.13 -6.82
CA ALA A 118 3.17 1.02 -6.87
C ALA A 118 4.16 0.92 -8.02
N LEU A 119 4.58 2.08 -8.53
CA LEU A 119 5.77 2.23 -9.35
C LEU A 119 6.85 2.91 -8.54
N ALA A 120 7.98 2.24 -8.36
CA ALA A 120 9.17 2.80 -7.74
C ALA A 120 10.25 3.07 -8.78
N ALA A 121 11.04 4.12 -8.57
CA ALA A 121 12.20 4.44 -9.39
C ALA A 121 13.39 4.85 -8.51
N LYS A 122 14.59 4.81 -9.08
CA LYS A 122 15.80 5.29 -8.41
C LYS A 122 16.01 6.75 -8.79
N GLY A 123 16.17 7.61 -7.79
CA GLY A 123 16.50 9.02 -7.99
C GLY A 123 17.94 9.25 -8.43
N ASP A 124 18.29 10.49 -8.77
CA ASP A 124 19.66 10.89 -9.14
C ASP A 124 20.64 10.71 -7.98
N ASP A 125 20.13 10.71 -6.76
CA ASP A 125 20.89 10.43 -5.52
C ASP A 125 21.12 8.93 -5.27
N GLY A 126 20.57 8.06 -6.13
CA GLY A 126 20.65 6.61 -6.02
C GLY A 126 19.61 5.97 -5.10
N GLU A 127 18.77 6.77 -4.45
CA GLU A 127 17.73 6.27 -3.54
C GLU A 127 16.44 5.87 -4.27
N TRP A 128 15.84 4.76 -3.83
CA TRP A 128 14.55 4.32 -4.33
C TRP A 128 13.39 5.07 -3.66
N ARG A 129 12.46 5.58 -4.50
CA ARG A 129 11.24 6.25 -4.07
C ARG A 129 10.05 5.84 -4.93
N LEU A 130 8.85 6.05 -4.42
CA LEU A 130 7.61 5.80 -5.12
C LEU A 130 7.28 6.97 -6.07
N LYS A 131 7.06 6.67 -7.34
CA LYS A 131 6.50 7.62 -8.34
C LYS A 131 4.98 7.64 -8.31
N SER A 132 4.40 6.49 -8.01
CA SER A 132 2.95 6.36 -7.91
C SER A 132 2.57 5.21 -6.99
N LEU A 133 1.40 5.35 -6.37
CA LEU A 133 0.82 4.33 -5.52
C LEU A 133 -0.70 4.31 -5.65
N VAL A 134 -1.27 3.12 -5.82
CA VAL A 134 -2.70 2.87 -5.66
C VAL A 134 -2.89 1.96 -4.45
N VAL A 135 -3.70 2.41 -3.50
CA VAL A 135 -4.13 1.62 -2.34
C VAL A 135 -5.58 1.23 -2.55
N ASP A 136 -5.80 0.03 -3.03
CA ASP A 136 -7.14 -0.52 -3.25
C ASP A 136 -7.61 -1.26 -2.00
N ILE A 137 -8.71 -0.82 -1.44
CA ILE A 137 -9.31 -1.40 -0.23
C ILE A 137 -10.45 -2.33 -0.64
N TRP A 138 -10.38 -3.57 -0.22
CA TRP A 138 -11.44 -4.53 -0.52
C TRP A 138 -12.67 -4.26 0.35
N ARG A 139 -13.75 -3.88 -0.32
CA ARG A 139 -15.05 -3.60 0.31
C ARG A 139 -16.17 -4.24 -0.52
N GLY A 140 -17.01 -5.03 0.13
CA GLY A 140 -18.12 -5.70 -0.54
C GLY A 140 -17.65 -6.62 -1.67
N ALA A 141 -18.09 -6.37 -2.90
CA ALA A 141 -17.71 -7.13 -4.08
C ALA A 141 -16.47 -6.62 -4.81
N ASN A 142 -15.87 -5.53 -4.33
CA ASN A 142 -14.67 -4.93 -4.95
C ASN A 142 -13.41 -5.69 -4.53
N VAL A 143 -13.26 -6.90 -5.06
CA VAL A 143 -12.06 -7.71 -4.85
C VAL A 143 -11.42 -7.97 -6.20
N PRO A 144 -10.16 -7.55 -6.43
CA PRO A 144 -9.50 -7.74 -7.72
C PRO A 144 -9.14 -9.22 -7.92
N TRP A 145 -9.84 -9.87 -8.81
CA TRP A 145 -9.51 -11.22 -9.25
C TRP A 145 -8.84 -11.18 -10.62
N VAL A 146 -7.76 -11.93 -10.75
CA VAL A 146 -7.18 -12.23 -12.05
C VAL A 146 -7.93 -13.43 -12.61
N GLY A 147 -8.72 -13.20 -13.66
CA GLY A 147 -9.49 -14.26 -14.32
C GLY A 147 -10.94 -13.89 -14.65
N ASP A 148 -11.73 -14.87 -15.05
CA ASP A 148 -13.14 -14.67 -15.39
C ASP A 148 -13.97 -14.47 -14.12
N GLN A 149 -14.35 -13.23 -13.84
CA GLN A 149 -15.21 -12.89 -12.71
C GLN A 149 -16.57 -13.56 -12.74
N ARG A 150 -17.07 -13.94 -13.94
CA ARG A 150 -18.30 -14.71 -14.07
C ARG A 150 -18.14 -16.13 -13.54
N ALA A 151 -16.96 -16.73 -13.65
CA ALA A 151 -16.68 -18.02 -13.05
C ALA A 151 -16.63 -17.94 -11.51
N TRP A 152 -16.22 -16.79 -10.96
CA TRP A 152 -16.22 -16.55 -9.53
C TRP A 152 -17.65 -16.34 -8.99
N SER A 153 -18.46 -15.52 -9.66
CA SER A 153 -19.85 -15.31 -9.27
C SER A 153 -20.68 -16.61 -9.28
N LYS A 154 -20.37 -17.54 -10.19
CA LYS A 154 -20.99 -18.87 -10.22
C LYS A 154 -20.57 -19.75 -9.03
N ARG A 155 -19.36 -19.57 -8.50
CA ARG A 155 -18.87 -20.32 -7.32
C ARG A 155 -19.49 -19.85 -6.01
N GLN A 156 -20.06 -18.64 -5.97
CA GLN A 156 -20.76 -18.12 -4.80
C GLN A 156 -22.24 -18.56 -4.73
N GLN A 157 -22.74 -19.25 -5.72
CA GLN A 157 -24.07 -19.86 -5.59
C GLN A 157 -24.01 -20.98 -4.55
N PRO A 158 -24.96 -21.05 -3.63
CA PRO A 158 -25.00 -22.12 -2.65
C PRO A 158 -24.92 -23.46 -3.37
N ILE A 159 -24.11 -24.38 -2.84
CA ILE A 159 -24.10 -25.76 -3.29
C ILE A 159 -25.53 -26.25 -3.03
N GLN A 160 -26.29 -26.47 -4.10
CA GLN A 160 -27.61 -27.08 -3.97
C GLN A 160 -27.38 -28.49 -3.43
N ALA A 161 -27.87 -28.72 -2.20
CA ALA A 161 -27.80 -30.02 -1.53
C ALA A 161 -28.69 -31.05 -2.26
#